data_0738feeae0b15f7202b8a5e8012f155a
#
_entry.id   0738feeae0b15f7202b8a5e8012f155a
#
_cell.length_a   1.000
_cell.length_b   1.000
_cell.length_c   1.000
_cell.angle_alpha   90.00
_cell.angle_beta   90.00
_cell.angle_gamma   90.00
#
_symmetry.space_group_name_H-M   'P 1'
#
loop_
_entity.id
_entity.type
_entity.pdbx_description
1 polymer ?
#
loop_
_entity_poly.entity_id
_entity_poly.type
_entity_poly.pdbx_seq_one_letter_code
_entity_poly.pdbx_strand_id
1 'polypeptide(L)'
;MSCACHWATNVAASGGAGQLVTSAYSVAPCAIMVPPESPIRRPEDLAGVPVGVGYHSGSHFATLQALEAVLPPDRVSLTFQGPPNERLDALLERQVPAGTMWGVPLYIAEAFEFRKVLDATFMIGFLVSRAGVSKADIEKYLAALRRAQLEIDLRPEAYKHYHLRAVPEKYRDRVDVRAFGTGERIVFLPYTREVFAATQQWARERDLFPELPSSPASYEEAALT
;
A
#
# COMPACT_ATOMS: atom_id res chain seq x y z
N MET A 1 -5.65 14.74 10.14
CA MET A 1 -5.22 14.11 8.87
C MET A 1 -5.16 12.62 9.08
N SER A 2 -5.60 11.85 8.10
CA SER A 2 -5.46 10.38 8.04
C SER A 2 -4.75 9.98 6.75
N CYS A 3 -4.15 8.78 6.75
CA CYS A 3 -3.46 8.19 5.60
C CYS A 3 -4.06 6.81 5.36
N ALA A 4 -4.35 6.48 4.11
CA ALA A 4 -4.79 5.16 3.70
C ALA A 4 -4.40 4.92 2.24
N CYS A 5 -4.53 3.68 1.75
CA CYS A 5 -4.32 3.41 0.33
C CYS A 5 -5.14 4.38 -0.54
N HIS A 6 -4.60 4.76 -1.67
CA HIS A 6 -5.20 5.82 -2.49
C HIS A 6 -6.64 5.49 -2.96
N TRP A 7 -7.00 4.22 -3.09
CA TRP A 7 -8.40 3.81 -3.35
C TRP A 7 -9.34 4.26 -2.23
N ALA A 8 -9.00 3.93 -0.97
CA ALA A 8 -9.83 4.28 0.18
C ALA A 8 -9.92 5.80 0.40
N THR A 9 -8.80 6.53 0.25
CA THR A 9 -8.83 8.00 0.38
C THR A 9 -9.60 8.67 -0.75
N ASN A 10 -9.52 8.14 -1.98
CA ASN A 10 -10.29 8.60 -3.13
C ASN A 10 -11.79 8.41 -2.89
N VAL A 11 -12.21 7.21 -2.46
CA VAL A 11 -13.61 6.89 -2.15
C VAL A 11 -14.13 7.78 -1.02
N ALA A 12 -13.37 7.92 0.06
CA ALA A 12 -13.75 8.77 1.19
C ALA A 12 -13.91 10.25 0.79
N ALA A 13 -13.00 10.78 -0.01
CA ALA A 13 -13.09 12.16 -0.51
C ALA A 13 -14.27 12.33 -1.46
N SER A 14 -14.52 11.36 -2.34
CA SER A 14 -15.66 11.34 -3.28
C SER A 14 -17.00 11.29 -2.56
N GLY A 15 -17.06 10.60 -1.42
CA GLY A 15 -18.23 10.54 -0.53
C GLY A 15 -18.35 11.72 0.43
N GLY A 16 -17.46 12.71 0.35
CA GLY A 16 -17.51 13.92 1.19
C GLY A 16 -17.00 13.74 2.62
N ALA A 17 -16.38 12.60 2.95
CA ALA A 17 -15.83 12.35 4.30
C ALA A 17 -14.58 13.18 4.63
N GLY A 18 -13.98 13.84 3.63
CA GLY A 18 -12.82 14.72 3.79
C GLY A 18 -12.39 15.32 2.47
N GLN A 19 -11.19 15.90 2.45
CA GLN A 19 -10.55 16.43 1.25
C GLN A 19 -9.17 15.81 1.08
N LEU A 20 -8.80 15.49 -0.15
CA LEU A 20 -7.48 14.96 -0.51
C LEU A 20 -6.45 16.07 -0.49
N VAL A 21 -5.32 15.82 0.16
CA VAL A 21 -4.10 16.61 -0.05
C VAL A 21 -3.51 16.17 -1.38
N THR A 22 -3.66 16.98 -2.39
CA THR A 22 -3.29 16.63 -3.76
C THR A 22 -1.85 17.00 -4.15
N SER A 23 -1.11 17.67 -3.25
CA SER A 23 0.28 18.10 -3.48
C SER A 23 1.33 17.12 -2.98
N ALA A 24 0.91 16.02 -2.37
CA ALA A 24 1.78 14.93 -1.90
C ALA A 24 1.00 13.64 -1.72
N TYR A 25 1.70 12.54 -1.85
CA TYR A 25 1.24 11.20 -1.49
C TYR A 25 2.46 10.39 -1.04
N SER A 26 2.29 9.21 -0.45
CA SER A 26 3.41 8.32 -0.26
C SER A 26 3.31 7.08 -1.16
N VAL A 27 4.44 6.42 -1.33
CA VAL A 27 4.57 5.17 -2.10
C VAL A 27 5.02 4.09 -1.13
N ALA A 28 4.19 3.06 -1.00
CA ALA A 28 4.45 1.92 -0.14
C ALA A 28 5.01 0.75 -0.96
N PRO A 29 6.26 0.33 -0.75
CA PRO A 29 6.80 -0.89 -1.34
C PRO A 29 5.93 -2.09 -0.96
N CYS A 30 5.46 -2.79 -1.98
CA CYS A 30 4.58 -3.93 -1.83
C CYS A 30 4.90 -4.96 -2.91
N ALA A 31 4.84 -6.24 -2.58
CA ALA A 31 5.09 -7.30 -3.55
C ALA A 31 4.34 -8.57 -3.22
N ILE A 32 4.03 -9.35 -4.25
CA ILE A 32 3.61 -10.74 -4.09
C ILE A 32 4.86 -11.60 -3.89
N MET A 33 4.93 -12.24 -2.74
CA MET A 33 6.04 -13.05 -2.28
C MET A 33 5.68 -14.53 -2.30
N VAL A 34 6.67 -15.34 -2.60
CA VAL A 34 6.57 -16.82 -2.58
C VAL A 34 7.74 -17.42 -1.80
N PRO A 35 7.59 -18.64 -1.25
CA PRO A 35 8.68 -19.39 -0.63
C PRO A 35 9.90 -19.55 -1.55
N PRO A 36 11.12 -19.66 -1.01
CA PRO A 36 12.33 -19.84 -1.81
C PRO A 36 12.29 -21.10 -2.69
N GLU A 37 11.69 -22.18 -2.21
CA GLU A 37 11.52 -23.46 -2.92
C GLU A 37 10.35 -23.47 -3.91
N SER A 38 9.48 -22.45 -3.92
CA SER A 38 8.29 -22.39 -4.78
C SER A 38 8.65 -22.55 -6.26
N PRO A 39 7.86 -23.31 -7.05
CA PRO A 39 8.03 -23.42 -8.50
C PRO A 39 7.64 -22.12 -9.23
N ILE A 40 6.89 -21.23 -8.60
CA ILE A 40 6.46 -19.94 -9.16
C ILE A 40 7.69 -19.04 -9.35
N ARG A 41 8.01 -18.69 -10.61
CA ARG A 41 9.20 -17.90 -10.97
C ARG A 41 8.86 -16.58 -11.63
N ARG A 42 7.74 -16.49 -12.32
CA ARG A 42 7.28 -15.34 -13.11
C ARG A 42 5.87 -14.96 -12.69
N PRO A 43 5.43 -13.73 -12.96
CA PRO A 43 4.06 -13.29 -12.67
C PRO A 43 2.98 -14.20 -13.26
N GLU A 44 3.18 -14.72 -14.47
CA GLU A 44 2.22 -15.60 -15.16
C GLU A 44 2.02 -16.94 -14.45
N ASP A 45 3.01 -17.40 -13.68
CA ASP A 45 2.93 -18.64 -12.89
C ASP A 45 1.93 -18.49 -11.70
N LEU A 46 1.49 -17.26 -11.39
CA LEU A 46 0.46 -16.97 -10.40
C LEU A 46 -0.98 -17.26 -10.89
N ALA A 47 -1.15 -17.67 -12.15
CA ALA A 47 -2.46 -17.95 -12.72
C ALA A 47 -3.20 -19.07 -11.97
N GLY A 48 -4.29 -18.73 -11.26
CA GLY A 48 -5.08 -19.66 -10.43
C GLY A 48 -4.46 -19.99 -9.08
N VAL A 49 -3.30 -19.40 -8.73
CA VAL A 49 -2.67 -19.55 -7.41
C VAL A 49 -3.36 -18.63 -6.41
N PRO A 50 -3.85 -19.14 -5.26
CA PRO A 50 -4.45 -18.29 -4.24
C PRO A 50 -3.39 -17.42 -3.57
N VAL A 51 -3.47 -16.10 -3.77
CA VAL A 51 -2.57 -15.10 -3.14
C VAL A 51 -3.18 -14.56 -1.87
N GLY A 52 -2.46 -14.68 -0.76
CA GLY A 52 -2.90 -14.17 0.55
C GLY A 52 -2.91 -12.64 0.59
N VAL A 53 -4.07 -12.06 0.93
CA VAL A 53 -4.28 -10.60 1.07
C VAL A 53 -5.11 -10.29 2.31
N GLY A 54 -5.10 -9.03 2.78
CA GLY A 54 -6.06 -8.54 3.76
C GLY A 54 -7.34 -8.08 3.05
N TYR A 55 -8.50 -8.51 3.52
CA TYR A 55 -9.79 -8.12 2.93
C TYR A 55 -9.99 -6.59 2.99
N HIS A 56 -10.48 -6.00 1.90
CA HIS A 56 -10.77 -4.55 1.75
C HIS A 56 -9.63 -3.63 2.24
N SER A 57 -8.38 -4.01 1.96
CA SER A 57 -7.20 -3.26 2.34
C SER A 57 -6.35 -2.87 1.13
N GLY A 58 -5.34 -2.03 1.34
CA GLY A 58 -4.37 -1.69 0.30
C GLY A 58 -3.71 -2.91 -0.34
N SER A 59 -3.44 -3.96 0.44
CA SER A 59 -2.89 -5.21 -0.11
C SER A 59 -3.87 -5.96 -1.02
N HIS A 60 -5.19 -5.91 -0.72
CA HIS A 60 -6.21 -6.48 -1.59
C HIS A 60 -6.21 -5.79 -2.96
N PHE A 61 -6.38 -4.48 -2.95
CA PHE A 61 -6.52 -3.69 -4.17
C PHE A 61 -5.24 -3.65 -5.00
N ALA A 62 -4.08 -3.50 -4.35
CA ALA A 62 -2.78 -3.52 -5.02
C ALA A 62 -2.50 -4.88 -5.69
N THR A 63 -2.82 -5.98 -5.00
CA THR A 63 -2.66 -7.32 -5.54
C THR A 63 -3.57 -7.55 -6.75
N LEU A 64 -4.84 -7.19 -6.61
CA LEU A 64 -5.81 -7.33 -7.69
C LEU A 64 -5.36 -6.56 -8.93
N GLN A 65 -5.00 -5.28 -8.77
CA GLN A 65 -4.54 -4.45 -9.88
C GLN A 65 -3.24 -4.98 -10.51
N ALA A 66 -2.29 -5.45 -9.70
CA ALA A 66 -1.03 -5.99 -10.21
C ALA A 66 -1.24 -7.31 -10.98
N LEU A 67 -2.09 -8.21 -10.47
CA LEU A 67 -2.41 -9.47 -11.14
C LEU A 67 -3.18 -9.25 -12.46
N GLU A 68 -4.15 -8.36 -12.48
CA GLU A 68 -4.94 -8.01 -13.68
C GLU A 68 -4.08 -7.39 -14.80
N ALA A 69 -2.93 -6.81 -14.46
CA ALA A 69 -2.00 -6.32 -15.47
C ALA A 69 -1.25 -7.44 -16.22
N VAL A 70 -1.22 -8.66 -15.67
CA VAL A 70 -0.42 -9.79 -16.21
C VAL A 70 -1.25 -11.06 -16.43
N LEU A 71 -2.44 -11.16 -15.85
CA LEU A 71 -3.32 -12.31 -15.95
C LEU A 71 -4.73 -11.92 -16.41
N PRO A 72 -5.44 -12.79 -17.13
CA PRO A 72 -6.86 -12.60 -17.38
C PRO A 72 -7.65 -12.69 -16.06
N PRO A 73 -8.76 -11.95 -15.92
CA PRO A 73 -9.51 -11.84 -14.66
C PRO A 73 -9.97 -13.17 -14.07
N ASP A 74 -10.37 -14.13 -14.90
CA ASP A 74 -10.79 -15.49 -14.51
C ASP A 74 -9.67 -16.35 -13.94
N ARG A 75 -8.42 -15.92 -14.08
CA ARG A 75 -7.23 -16.59 -13.53
C ARG A 75 -6.67 -15.94 -12.28
N VAL A 76 -7.23 -14.82 -11.86
CA VAL A 76 -6.87 -14.15 -10.60
C VAL A 76 -7.55 -14.86 -9.43
N SER A 77 -6.76 -15.32 -8.46
CA SER A 77 -7.25 -16.00 -7.26
C SER A 77 -6.68 -15.34 -6.00
N LEU A 78 -7.54 -14.95 -5.08
CA LEU A 78 -7.17 -14.33 -3.81
C LEU A 78 -7.71 -15.15 -2.64
N THR A 79 -6.98 -15.14 -1.53
CA THR A 79 -7.44 -15.68 -0.25
C THR A 79 -7.22 -14.67 0.86
N PHE A 80 -8.18 -14.54 1.78
CA PHE A 80 -8.11 -13.54 2.84
C PHE A 80 -7.41 -14.12 4.08
N GLN A 81 -6.26 -13.52 4.45
CA GLN A 81 -5.35 -14.00 5.49
C GLN A 81 -5.16 -12.98 6.64
N GLY A 82 -6.12 -12.07 6.83
CA GLY A 82 -6.10 -11.13 7.94
C GLY A 82 -5.05 -10.02 7.85
N PRO A 83 -4.64 -9.47 9.02
CA PRO A 83 -3.67 -8.39 9.14
C PRO A 83 -2.28 -8.75 8.59
N PRO A 84 -1.40 -7.75 8.34
CA PRO A 84 -0.09 -7.99 7.72
C PRO A 84 0.80 -9.02 8.42
N ASN A 85 0.82 -9.03 9.76
CA ASN A 85 1.65 -9.98 10.51
C ASN A 85 1.11 -11.42 10.47
N GLU A 86 -0.22 -11.59 10.56
CA GLU A 86 -0.86 -12.91 10.42
C GLU A 86 -0.65 -13.49 9.02
N ARG A 87 -0.73 -12.64 7.99
CA ARG A 87 -0.47 -13.01 6.61
C ARG A 87 1.00 -13.38 6.39
N LEU A 88 1.94 -12.66 7.05
CA LEU A 88 3.35 -13.04 7.07
C LEU A 88 3.53 -14.43 7.68
N ASP A 89 2.93 -14.68 8.83
CA ASP A 89 3.00 -15.99 9.48
C ASP A 89 2.47 -17.08 8.57
N ALA A 90 1.28 -16.89 7.98
CA ALA A 90 0.69 -17.85 7.06
C ALA A 90 1.60 -18.15 5.85
N LEU A 91 2.31 -17.14 5.32
CA LEU A 91 3.27 -17.33 4.23
C LEU A 91 4.52 -18.08 4.71
N LEU A 92 5.12 -17.68 5.84
CA LEU A 92 6.32 -18.31 6.39
C LEU A 92 6.08 -19.77 6.78
N GLU A 93 4.88 -20.09 7.26
CA GLU A 93 4.44 -21.44 7.64
C GLU A 93 3.90 -22.28 6.45
N ARG A 94 3.94 -21.76 5.22
CA ARG A 94 3.45 -22.46 4.01
C ARG A 94 1.94 -22.75 4.01
N GLN A 95 1.17 -22.01 4.80
CA GLN A 95 -0.29 -22.12 4.80
C GLN A 95 -0.91 -21.53 3.52
N VAL A 96 -0.17 -20.63 2.85
CA VAL A 96 -0.51 -20.08 1.53
C VAL A 96 0.69 -20.21 0.59
N PRO A 97 0.47 -20.50 -0.71
CA PRO A 97 1.55 -20.63 -1.70
C PRO A 97 2.18 -19.28 -2.09
N ALA A 98 1.44 -18.22 -1.96
CA ALA A 98 1.87 -16.85 -2.23
C ALA A 98 1.16 -15.86 -1.30
N GLY A 99 1.79 -14.73 -1.00
CA GLY A 99 1.18 -13.70 -0.16
C GLY A 99 1.69 -12.31 -0.48
N THR A 100 0.81 -11.33 -0.40
CA THR A 100 1.17 -9.92 -0.62
C THR A 100 1.70 -9.31 0.67
N MET A 101 2.94 -8.88 0.61
CA MET A 101 3.65 -8.27 1.74
C MET A 101 3.97 -6.82 1.43
N TRP A 102 3.88 -5.96 2.45
CA TRP A 102 4.29 -4.56 2.42
C TRP A 102 4.78 -4.11 3.79
N GLY A 103 5.56 -3.02 3.83
CA GLY A 103 6.16 -2.52 5.07
C GLY A 103 7.14 -3.52 5.69
N VAL A 104 7.20 -3.59 7.03
CA VAL A 104 8.12 -4.48 7.76
C VAL A 104 7.92 -5.97 7.42
N PRO A 105 6.70 -6.51 7.27
CA PRO A 105 6.48 -7.88 6.80
C PRO A 105 7.17 -8.23 5.48
N LEU A 106 7.25 -7.28 4.53
CA LEU A 106 7.96 -7.49 3.27
C LEU A 106 9.45 -7.75 3.52
N TYR A 107 10.09 -6.92 4.35
CA TYR A 107 11.51 -7.05 4.66
C TYR A 107 11.82 -8.28 5.50
N ILE A 108 10.90 -8.69 6.38
CA ILE A 108 11.05 -9.96 7.12
C ILE A 108 11.00 -11.14 6.14
N ALA A 109 10.05 -11.15 5.22
CA ALA A 109 9.97 -12.20 4.21
C ALA A 109 11.25 -12.26 3.34
N GLU A 110 11.80 -11.10 2.95
CA GLU A 110 13.09 -11.03 2.24
C GLU A 110 14.25 -11.59 3.07
N ALA A 111 14.31 -11.26 4.37
CA ALA A 111 15.33 -11.78 5.28
C ALA A 111 15.23 -13.31 5.47
N PHE A 112 14.06 -13.89 5.24
CA PHE A 112 13.81 -15.34 5.21
C PHE A 112 13.93 -15.95 3.80
N GLU A 113 14.57 -15.22 2.87
CA GLU A 113 14.86 -15.65 1.49
C GLU A 113 13.61 -15.87 0.62
N PHE A 114 12.45 -15.37 1.04
CA PHE A 114 11.26 -15.37 0.19
C PHE A 114 11.49 -14.46 -1.03
N ARG A 115 10.94 -14.87 -2.17
CA ARG A 115 11.19 -14.19 -3.44
C ARG A 115 10.01 -13.33 -3.85
N LYS A 116 10.31 -12.12 -4.32
CA LYS A 116 9.34 -11.28 -5.04
C LYS A 116 9.08 -11.87 -6.43
N VAL A 117 7.81 -12.06 -6.76
CA VAL A 117 7.38 -12.53 -8.08
C VAL A 117 6.73 -11.41 -8.88
N LEU A 118 5.97 -10.56 -8.21
CA LEU A 118 5.29 -9.42 -8.84
C LEU A 118 5.35 -8.20 -7.91
N ASP A 119 5.72 -7.06 -8.48
CA ASP A 119 5.64 -5.78 -7.79
C ASP A 119 4.17 -5.33 -7.71
N ALA A 120 3.75 -4.96 -6.52
CA ALA A 120 2.41 -4.47 -6.21
C ALA A 120 2.50 -3.14 -5.42
N THR A 121 3.59 -2.38 -5.60
CA THR A 121 3.79 -1.07 -5.00
C THR A 121 2.59 -0.17 -5.27
N PHE A 122 2.12 0.52 -4.24
CA PHE A 122 0.91 1.34 -4.34
C PHE A 122 1.05 2.69 -3.64
N MET A 123 0.16 3.62 -4.01
CA MET A 123 0.12 4.93 -3.40
C MET A 123 -0.72 4.94 -2.12
N ILE A 124 -0.29 5.77 -1.17
CA ILE A 124 -1.04 6.12 0.04
C ILE A 124 -1.41 7.60 -0.06
N GLY A 125 -2.70 7.87 -0.03
CA GLY A 125 -3.23 9.23 -0.06
C GLY A 125 -3.32 9.84 1.34
N PHE A 126 -3.33 11.16 1.39
CA PHE A 126 -3.56 11.94 2.60
C PHE A 126 -4.95 12.58 2.55
N LEU A 127 -5.75 12.33 3.58
CA LEU A 127 -7.10 12.88 3.73
C LEU A 127 -7.15 13.77 4.95
N VAL A 128 -7.75 14.95 4.80
CA VAL A 128 -7.99 15.89 5.88
C VAL A 128 -9.48 16.11 6.09
N SER A 129 -9.87 16.36 7.34
CA SER A 129 -11.24 16.78 7.65
C SER A 129 -11.53 18.14 7.03
N ARG A 130 -12.75 18.35 6.54
CA ARG A 130 -13.21 19.66 6.06
C ARG A 130 -13.34 20.70 7.18
N ALA A 131 -13.51 20.27 8.42
CA ALA A 131 -13.68 21.14 9.57
C ALA A 131 -12.38 21.28 10.38
N GLY A 132 -12.03 22.51 10.72
CA GLY A 132 -11.00 22.79 11.72
C GLY A 132 -9.55 22.67 11.25
N VAL A 133 -9.30 22.51 9.95
CA VAL A 133 -7.93 22.46 9.39
C VAL A 133 -7.76 23.61 8.40
N SER A 134 -6.79 24.49 8.66
CA SER A 134 -6.46 25.57 7.75
C SER A 134 -5.45 25.13 6.68
N LYS A 135 -5.48 25.79 5.52
CA LYS A 135 -4.48 25.59 4.47
C LYS A 135 -3.06 25.83 5.01
N ALA A 136 -2.87 26.85 5.84
CA ALA A 136 -1.58 27.16 6.45
C ALA A 136 -1.06 26.02 7.36
N ASP A 137 -1.95 25.30 8.07
CA ASP A 137 -1.53 24.16 8.89
C ASP A 137 -1.10 22.97 8.01
N ILE A 138 -1.79 22.75 6.90
CA ILE A 138 -1.38 21.70 5.92
C ILE A 138 -0.03 22.05 5.30
N GLU A 139 0.19 23.31 4.90
CA GLU A 139 1.47 23.74 4.35
C GLU A 139 2.63 23.56 5.34
N LYS A 140 2.43 23.90 6.61
CA LYS A 140 3.42 23.66 7.68
C LYS A 140 3.69 22.17 7.86
N TYR A 141 2.63 21.34 7.88
CA TYR A 141 2.76 19.91 8.01
C TYR A 141 3.53 19.30 6.84
N LEU A 142 3.19 19.67 5.60
CA LEU A 142 3.91 19.20 4.40
C LEU A 142 5.36 19.68 4.37
N ALA A 143 5.65 20.90 4.85
CA ALA A 143 7.02 21.39 4.98
C ALA A 143 7.82 20.55 5.98
N ALA A 144 7.22 20.16 7.11
CA ALA A 144 7.85 19.26 8.09
C ALA A 144 8.10 17.87 7.50
N LEU A 145 7.12 17.30 6.79
CA LEU A 145 7.26 16.01 6.10
C LEU A 145 8.37 16.04 5.04
N ARG A 146 8.46 17.13 4.26
CA ARG A 146 9.52 17.32 3.26
C ARG A 146 10.91 17.31 3.88
N ARG A 147 11.06 17.98 5.01
CA ARG A 147 12.34 17.98 5.76
C ARG A 147 12.66 16.60 6.30
N ALA A 148 11.68 15.89 6.88
CA ALA A 148 11.87 14.56 7.40
C ALA A 148 12.24 13.57 6.28
N GLN A 149 11.54 13.64 5.13
CA GLN A 149 11.86 12.78 3.99
C GLN A 149 13.27 13.04 3.45
N LEU A 150 13.68 14.30 3.34
CA LEU A 150 15.04 14.66 2.91
C LEU A 150 16.09 14.10 3.88
N GLU A 151 15.87 14.18 5.19
CA GLU A 151 16.76 13.60 6.19
C GLU A 151 16.90 12.07 6.05
N ILE A 152 15.78 11.39 5.82
CA ILE A 152 15.78 9.94 5.57
C ILE A 152 16.51 9.59 4.27
N ASP A 153 16.25 10.35 3.20
CA ASP A 153 16.91 10.13 1.89
C ASP A 153 18.44 10.31 1.97
N LEU A 154 18.90 11.30 2.76
CA LEU A 154 20.34 11.59 2.91
C LEU A 154 21.04 10.65 3.89
N ARG A 155 20.34 10.16 4.91
CA ARG A 155 20.92 9.36 6.01
C ARG A 155 20.03 8.20 6.40
N PRO A 156 19.67 7.28 5.46
CA PRO A 156 18.70 6.22 5.73
C PRO A 156 19.11 5.33 6.89
N GLU A 157 20.41 5.05 7.04
CA GLU A 157 20.93 4.18 8.09
C GLU A 157 20.67 4.73 9.51
N ALA A 158 20.57 6.04 9.66
CA ALA A 158 20.25 6.65 10.95
C ALA A 158 18.83 6.35 11.44
N TYR A 159 17.92 5.95 10.52
CA TYR A 159 16.51 5.77 10.81
C TYR A 159 16.04 4.32 10.76
N LYS A 160 16.79 3.40 10.17
CA LYS A 160 16.39 1.99 10.02
C LYS A 160 16.09 1.29 11.35
N HIS A 161 16.74 1.71 12.45
CA HIS A 161 16.46 1.16 13.78
C HIS A 161 15.00 1.31 14.23
N TYR A 162 14.25 2.27 13.67
CA TYR A 162 12.82 2.43 13.97
C TYR A 162 11.98 1.25 13.49
N HIS A 163 12.44 0.48 12.50
CA HIS A 163 11.76 -0.74 12.07
C HIS A 163 11.60 -1.77 13.19
N LEU A 164 12.51 -1.80 14.17
CA LEU A 164 12.41 -2.70 15.33
C LEU A 164 11.08 -2.56 16.10
N ARG A 165 10.46 -1.38 16.06
CA ARG A 165 9.16 -1.15 16.72
C ARG A 165 8.03 -1.92 16.07
N ALA A 166 8.15 -2.24 14.78
CA ALA A 166 7.13 -2.92 13.99
C ALA A 166 7.50 -4.40 13.72
N VAL A 167 8.71 -4.83 14.07
CA VAL A 167 9.11 -6.24 13.98
C VAL A 167 8.45 -7.01 15.13
N PRO A 168 7.62 -8.04 14.84
CA PRO A 168 7.07 -8.92 15.88
C PRO A 168 8.19 -9.55 16.72
N GLU A 169 7.97 -9.68 18.03
CA GLU A 169 8.98 -10.14 18.99
C GLU A 169 9.64 -11.46 18.55
N LYS A 170 8.86 -12.41 18.08
CA LYS A 170 9.32 -13.72 17.61
C LYS A 170 10.31 -13.69 16.43
N TYR A 171 10.45 -12.54 15.76
CA TYR A 171 11.38 -12.37 14.63
C TYR A 171 12.55 -11.46 14.94
N ARG A 172 12.57 -10.74 16.09
CA ARG A 172 13.60 -9.72 16.41
C ARG A 172 15.02 -10.25 16.37
N ASP A 173 15.25 -11.45 16.91
CA ASP A 173 16.58 -12.08 16.94
C ASP A 173 16.96 -12.78 15.63
N ARG A 174 16.05 -12.77 14.65
CA ARG A 174 16.22 -13.47 13.37
C ARG A 174 16.40 -12.54 12.18
N VAL A 175 16.28 -11.23 12.37
CA VAL A 175 16.40 -10.22 11.32
C VAL A 175 17.35 -9.10 11.73
N ASP A 176 18.11 -8.57 10.77
CA ASP A 176 18.88 -7.34 10.94
C ASP A 176 18.15 -6.20 10.23
N VAL A 177 17.53 -5.30 10.99
CA VAL A 177 16.78 -4.16 10.42
C VAL A 177 17.67 -3.20 9.63
N ARG A 178 19.00 -3.25 9.77
CA ARG A 178 19.93 -2.46 8.97
C ARG A 178 19.93 -2.90 7.50
N ALA A 179 19.60 -4.18 7.24
CA ALA A 179 19.43 -4.71 5.89
C ALA A 179 18.08 -4.36 5.25
N PHE A 180 17.11 -3.84 6.03
CA PHE A 180 15.81 -3.46 5.51
C PHE A 180 15.89 -2.25 4.58
N GLY A 181 14.93 -2.14 3.66
CA GLY A 181 14.72 -0.91 2.89
C GLY A 181 14.24 0.25 3.78
N THR A 182 14.16 1.43 3.20
CA THR A 182 13.72 2.65 3.93
C THR A 182 12.21 2.68 4.22
N GLY A 183 11.45 1.75 3.64
CA GLY A 183 10.00 1.70 3.84
C GLY A 183 9.23 2.60 2.88
N GLU A 184 8.08 3.05 3.36
CA GLU A 184 7.22 3.98 2.65
C GLU A 184 7.93 5.33 2.45
N ARG A 185 7.81 5.90 1.24
CA ARG A 185 8.45 7.15 0.87
C ARG A 185 7.40 8.20 0.49
N ILE A 186 7.48 9.38 1.10
CA ILE A 186 6.62 10.50 0.73
C ILE A 186 7.15 11.15 -0.55
N VAL A 187 6.26 11.38 -1.50
CA VAL A 187 6.50 12.00 -2.80
C VAL A 187 5.72 13.30 -2.87
N PHE A 188 6.41 14.39 -3.14
CA PHE A 188 5.83 15.74 -3.23
C PHE A 188 5.53 16.10 -4.70
N LEU A 189 4.75 15.23 -5.33
CA LEU A 189 4.20 15.39 -6.67
C LEU A 189 2.67 15.45 -6.61
N PRO A 190 2.02 16.02 -7.63
CA PRO A 190 0.56 16.08 -7.66
C PRO A 190 -0.09 14.70 -7.73
N TYR A 191 -1.10 14.46 -6.89
CA TYR A 191 -2.10 13.44 -7.13
C TYR A 191 -3.09 14.02 -8.11
N THR A 192 -2.95 13.66 -9.40
CA THR A 192 -3.62 14.37 -10.49
C THR A 192 -5.09 13.97 -10.66
N ARG A 193 -5.83 14.78 -11.43
CA ARG A 193 -7.20 14.51 -11.82
C ARG A 193 -7.34 13.17 -12.55
N GLU A 194 -6.38 12.86 -13.43
CA GLU A 194 -6.37 11.62 -14.20
C GLU A 194 -6.23 10.40 -13.28
N VAL A 195 -5.32 10.47 -12.31
CA VAL A 195 -5.14 9.40 -11.30
C VAL A 195 -6.41 9.26 -10.45
N PHE A 196 -7.02 10.37 -10.04
CA PHE A 196 -8.28 10.37 -9.29
C PHE A 196 -9.40 9.68 -10.07
N ALA A 197 -9.61 10.09 -11.32
CA ALA A 197 -10.65 9.54 -12.18
C ALA A 197 -10.42 8.05 -12.50
N ALA A 198 -9.20 7.68 -12.86
CA ALA A 198 -8.84 6.28 -13.14
C ALA A 198 -9.04 5.38 -11.91
N THR A 199 -8.69 5.88 -10.71
CA THR A 199 -8.91 5.13 -9.46
C THR A 199 -10.39 4.89 -9.20
N GLN A 200 -11.25 5.91 -9.40
CA GLN A 200 -12.69 5.77 -9.24
C GLN A 200 -13.29 4.79 -10.26
N GLN A 201 -12.89 4.91 -11.52
CA GLN A 201 -13.38 4.05 -12.59
C GLN A 201 -13.02 2.58 -12.27
N TRP A 202 -11.75 2.31 -11.95
CA TRP A 202 -11.27 0.97 -11.63
C TRP A 202 -12.04 0.35 -10.45
N ALA A 203 -12.29 1.13 -9.40
CA ALA A 203 -13.00 0.69 -8.22
C ALA A 203 -14.49 0.35 -8.51
N ARG A 204 -15.16 1.14 -9.38
CA ARG A 204 -16.55 0.91 -9.79
C ARG A 204 -16.71 -0.31 -10.66
N GLU A 205 -15.82 -0.47 -11.65
CA GLU A 205 -15.86 -1.61 -12.57
C GLU A 205 -15.81 -2.97 -11.84
N ARG A 206 -15.33 -2.97 -10.58
CA ARG A 206 -15.14 -4.17 -9.74
C ARG A 206 -16.06 -4.23 -8.54
N ASP A 207 -16.97 -3.26 -8.41
CA ASP A 207 -17.90 -3.15 -7.27
C ASP A 207 -17.21 -3.29 -5.90
N LEU A 208 -16.00 -2.71 -5.79
CA LEU A 208 -15.16 -2.86 -4.59
C LEU A 208 -15.64 -2.00 -3.42
N PHE A 209 -16.38 -0.94 -3.70
CA PHE A 209 -16.86 0.02 -2.70
C PHE A 209 -18.35 0.31 -2.95
N PRO A 210 -19.25 -0.53 -2.45
CA PRO A 210 -20.70 -0.35 -2.63
C PRO A 210 -21.23 0.95 -2.01
N GLU A 211 -20.49 1.53 -1.05
CA GLU A 211 -20.76 2.84 -0.45
C GLU A 211 -20.41 4.03 -1.35
N LEU A 212 -19.73 3.82 -2.47
CA LEU A 212 -19.46 4.89 -3.42
C LEU A 212 -20.78 5.48 -3.94
N PRO A 213 -20.99 6.80 -3.79
CA PRO A 213 -22.20 7.42 -4.29
C PRO A 213 -22.32 7.25 -5.81
N SER A 214 -23.55 7.09 -6.31
CA SER A 214 -23.82 7.02 -7.75
C SER A 214 -23.37 8.27 -8.49
N SER A 215 -23.32 9.42 -7.78
CA SER A 215 -22.76 10.69 -8.26
C SER A 215 -21.68 11.15 -7.27
N PRO A 216 -20.44 10.69 -7.40
CA PRO A 216 -19.36 11.08 -6.50
C PRO A 216 -18.91 12.52 -6.77
N ALA A 217 -18.28 13.12 -5.75
CA ALA A 217 -17.67 14.44 -5.90
C ALA A 217 -16.65 14.45 -7.04
N SER A 218 -16.57 15.55 -7.76
CA SER A 218 -15.54 15.82 -8.75
C SER A 218 -14.16 15.92 -8.08
N TYR A 219 -13.10 15.90 -8.87
CA TYR A 219 -11.76 16.13 -8.35
C TYR A 219 -11.64 17.48 -7.63
N GLU A 220 -12.25 18.55 -8.18
CA GLU A 220 -12.22 19.89 -7.60
C GLU A 220 -12.92 19.97 -6.24
N GLU A 221 -13.99 19.24 -6.06
CA GLU A 221 -14.74 19.16 -4.80
C GLU A 221 -14.03 18.30 -3.76
N ALA A 222 -13.34 17.25 -4.21
CA ALA A 222 -12.61 16.30 -3.38
C ALA A 222 -11.22 16.80 -2.97
N ALA A 223 -10.59 17.65 -3.79
CA ALA A 223 -9.24 18.16 -3.56
C ALA A 223 -9.21 19.29 -2.55
N LEU A 224 -8.18 19.29 -1.72
CA LEU A 224 -7.79 20.43 -0.92
C LEU A 224 -6.94 21.35 -1.82
N THR A 225 -7.54 22.47 -2.25
CA THR A 225 -6.89 23.50 -3.08
C THR A 225 -6.30 24.62 -2.25
#